data_9eef76a79ae62cb249a989db9ac54d89
#
_entry.id   9eef76a79ae62cb249a989db9ac54d89
#
_cell.length_a   1.000
_cell.length_b   1.000
_cell.length_c   1.000
_cell.angle_alpha   90.00
_cell.angle_beta   90.00
_cell.angle_gamma   90.00
#
_symmetry.space_group_name_H-M   'P 1'
#
loop_
_entity.id
_entity.type
_entity.pdbx_description
1 polymer ?
#
loop_
_entity_poly.entity_id
_entity_poly.type
_entity_poly.pdbx_seq_one_letter_code
_entity_poly.pdbx_strand_id
1 'polypeptide(L)'
;MFRLDGKAALITGASGGIGAAIARALHAQGAVVALSGTRRDALDALAAELGAQSFVCPADLRDASEPDSLIEAAEKAAGPLAVLVNNAGMTRDMLALRMRDEDWQAVLDIDLSAPFRLIRATLRGMLRRRAGRIINISSIVGATGNPGQANYAAAKAGLVGMTKALAQEVASRGITVNVVSPGFIATPMTDRLSEAQRTKLSDAIPLGRLGQPDDVAAAVAYLASDEAGWVTGATLHVNGGMAML
;
A
#
# COMPACT_ATOMS: atom_id res chain seq x y z
N MET A 1 -14.78 16.05 5.67
CA MET A 1 -14.18 14.90 6.37
C MET A 1 -12.99 14.37 5.56
N PHE A 2 -12.00 13.87 6.23
CA PHE A 2 -10.77 13.26 5.68
C PHE A 2 -9.95 14.19 4.78
N ARG A 3 -9.98 15.50 5.04
CA ARG A 3 -9.22 16.49 4.28
C ARG A 3 -7.71 16.33 4.51
N LEU A 4 -6.95 16.49 3.42
CA LEU A 4 -5.49 16.34 3.39
C LEU A 4 -4.82 17.58 2.79
N ASP A 5 -5.46 18.75 2.90
CA ASP A 5 -5.02 19.98 2.25
C ASP A 5 -3.54 20.27 2.51
N GLY A 6 -2.77 20.31 1.43
CA GLY A 6 -1.33 20.59 1.46
C GLY A 6 -0.45 19.52 2.11
N LYS A 7 -1.00 18.38 2.54
CA LYS A 7 -0.22 17.26 3.07
C LYS A 7 0.45 16.50 1.92
N ALA A 8 1.77 16.36 1.97
CA ALA A 8 2.51 15.56 0.99
C ALA A 8 2.33 14.07 1.29
N ALA A 9 1.98 13.28 0.27
CA ALA A 9 1.76 11.85 0.34
C ALA A 9 2.59 11.12 -0.73
N LEU A 10 3.40 10.13 -0.33
CA LEU A 10 4.07 9.22 -1.25
C LEU A 10 3.27 7.92 -1.37
N ILE A 11 2.95 7.53 -2.61
CA ILE A 11 2.24 6.28 -2.92
C ILE A 11 3.16 5.40 -3.79
N THR A 12 3.59 4.25 -3.26
CA THR A 12 4.34 3.27 -4.04
C THR A 12 3.41 2.34 -4.82
N GLY A 13 3.86 1.87 -5.98
CA GLY A 13 3.00 1.06 -6.86
C GLY A 13 1.83 1.85 -7.45
N ALA A 14 1.93 3.17 -7.56
CA ALA A 14 0.89 4.08 -8.05
C ALA A 14 0.50 3.82 -9.52
N SER A 15 1.32 3.13 -10.29
CA SER A 15 0.99 2.71 -11.65
C SER A 15 0.00 1.53 -11.73
N GLY A 16 -0.32 0.88 -10.60
CA GLY A 16 -1.28 -0.23 -10.52
C GLY A 16 -2.69 0.22 -10.14
N GLY A 17 -3.70 -0.67 -10.28
CA GLY A 17 -5.11 -0.35 -10.05
C GLY A 17 -5.40 0.23 -8.66
N ILE A 18 -4.98 -0.47 -7.59
CA ILE A 18 -5.18 -0.02 -6.20
C ILE A 18 -4.37 1.26 -5.94
N GLY A 19 -3.08 1.28 -6.32
CA GLY A 19 -2.22 2.44 -6.08
C GLY A 19 -2.70 3.70 -6.81
N ALA A 20 -3.19 3.57 -8.03
CA ALA A 20 -3.77 4.68 -8.78
C ALA A 20 -5.07 5.21 -8.13
N ALA A 21 -5.95 4.31 -7.66
CA ALA A 21 -7.16 4.70 -6.93
C ALA A 21 -6.82 5.43 -5.61
N ILE A 22 -5.83 4.93 -4.87
CA ILE A 22 -5.33 5.61 -3.67
C ILE A 22 -4.82 7.02 -4.00
N ALA A 23 -4.01 7.16 -5.06
CA ALA A 23 -3.48 8.46 -5.47
C ALA A 23 -4.60 9.44 -5.81
N ARG A 24 -5.62 9.00 -6.58
CA ARG A 24 -6.82 9.80 -6.88
C ARG A 24 -7.57 10.21 -5.62
N ALA A 25 -7.82 9.28 -4.72
CA ALA A 25 -8.55 9.54 -3.50
C ALA A 25 -7.83 10.56 -2.59
N LEU A 26 -6.52 10.40 -2.38
CA LEU A 26 -5.75 11.34 -1.56
C LEU A 26 -5.66 12.72 -2.23
N HIS A 27 -5.42 12.77 -3.54
CA HIS A 27 -5.40 14.02 -4.30
C HIS A 27 -6.75 14.75 -4.23
N ALA A 28 -7.86 14.04 -4.40
CA ALA A 28 -9.22 14.62 -4.29
C ALA A 28 -9.52 15.18 -2.89
N GLN A 29 -8.81 14.69 -1.85
CA GLN A 29 -8.87 15.25 -0.50
C GLN A 29 -7.91 16.44 -0.29
N GLY A 30 -7.19 16.89 -1.31
CA GLY A 30 -6.29 18.05 -1.27
C GLY A 30 -4.82 17.70 -0.98
N ALA A 31 -4.44 16.42 -1.01
CA ALA A 31 -3.04 16.03 -0.85
C ALA A 31 -2.19 16.42 -2.06
N VAL A 32 -0.93 16.74 -1.80
CA VAL A 32 0.13 16.77 -2.82
C VAL A 32 0.69 15.37 -2.95
N VAL A 33 0.54 14.72 -4.11
CA VAL A 33 0.86 13.31 -4.28
C VAL A 33 2.16 13.10 -5.04
N ALA A 34 3.08 12.30 -4.48
CA ALA A 34 4.24 11.76 -5.15
C ALA A 34 3.92 10.31 -5.59
N LEU A 35 3.99 10.05 -6.89
CA LEU A 35 3.57 8.81 -7.54
C LEU A 35 4.79 7.97 -7.86
N SER A 36 4.97 6.82 -7.21
CA SER A 36 6.12 5.94 -7.44
C SER A 36 5.73 4.58 -7.98
N GLY A 37 6.62 4.05 -8.81
CA GLY A 37 6.52 2.74 -9.46
C GLY A 37 7.54 2.60 -10.57
N THR A 38 7.57 1.45 -11.23
CA THR A 38 8.52 1.14 -12.30
C THR A 38 8.04 1.54 -13.70
N ARG A 39 6.72 1.66 -13.90
CA ARG A 39 6.13 1.97 -15.23
C ARG A 39 5.93 3.47 -15.37
N ARG A 40 6.96 4.14 -15.90
CA ARG A 40 6.98 5.60 -16.02
C ARG A 40 5.79 6.14 -16.81
N ASP A 41 5.48 5.56 -17.97
CA ASP A 41 4.38 6.02 -18.82
C ASP A 41 3.03 6.01 -18.09
N ALA A 42 2.78 4.97 -17.27
CA ALA A 42 1.56 4.89 -16.47
C ALA A 42 1.53 5.92 -15.33
N LEU A 43 2.67 6.26 -14.75
CA LEU A 43 2.79 7.32 -13.74
C LEU A 43 2.58 8.70 -14.37
N ASP A 44 3.19 8.96 -15.54
CA ASP A 44 3.03 10.22 -16.27
C ASP A 44 1.57 10.42 -16.70
N ALA A 45 0.90 9.37 -17.16
CA ALA A 45 -0.53 9.41 -17.51
C ALA A 45 -1.40 9.74 -16.27
N LEU A 46 -1.13 9.10 -15.13
CA LEU A 46 -1.85 9.39 -13.89
C LEU A 46 -1.58 10.80 -13.39
N ALA A 47 -0.35 11.29 -13.46
CA ALA A 47 0.00 12.65 -13.10
C ALA A 47 -0.70 13.68 -14.01
N ALA A 48 -0.78 13.41 -15.32
CA ALA A 48 -1.50 14.26 -16.27
C ALA A 48 -3.01 14.30 -15.98
N GLU A 49 -3.60 13.17 -15.57
CA GLU A 49 -5.00 13.08 -15.15
C GLU A 49 -5.27 13.91 -13.88
N LEU A 50 -4.41 13.78 -12.87
CA LEU A 50 -4.54 14.49 -11.60
C LEU A 50 -4.24 15.98 -11.71
N GLY A 51 -3.36 16.37 -12.63
CA GLY A 51 -2.98 17.76 -12.84
C GLY A 51 -2.06 18.31 -11.74
N ALA A 52 -2.35 19.52 -11.29
CA ALA A 52 -1.53 20.19 -10.27
C ALA A 52 -1.44 19.37 -8.97
N GLN A 53 -0.33 19.54 -8.24
CA GLN A 53 -0.06 18.83 -6.98
C GLN A 53 0.17 17.31 -7.13
N SER A 54 0.55 16.85 -8.34
CA SER A 54 0.97 15.48 -8.57
C SER A 54 2.37 15.44 -9.20
N PHE A 55 3.24 14.57 -8.68
CA PHE A 55 4.64 14.48 -9.09
C PHE A 55 5.04 13.04 -9.31
N VAL A 56 5.75 12.78 -10.41
CA VAL A 56 6.24 11.43 -10.75
C VAL A 56 7.63 11.22 -10.15
N CYS A 57 7.74 10.21 -9.28
CA CYS A 57 8.96 9.79 -8.60
C CYS A 57 9.20 8.30 -8.88
N PRO A 58 9.72 7.92 -10.07
CA PRO A 58 9.91 6.53 -10.45
C PRO A 58 10.99 5.89 -9.59
N ALA A 59 10.78 4.64 -9.17
CA ALA A 59 11.75 3.86 -8.42
C ALA A 59 11.51 2.37 -8.63
N ASP A 60 12.60 1.59 -8.61
CA ASP A 60 12.56 0.14 -8.60
C ASP A 60 12.95 -0.39 -7.21
N LEU A 61 11.95 -0.71 -6.40
CA LEU A 61 12.14 -1.16 -5.03
C LEU A 61 12.81 -2.55 -4.90
N ARG A 62 13.17 -3.21 -6.02
CA ARG A 62 14.06 -4.38 -6.02
C ARG A 62 15.50 -3.98 -5.67
N ASP A 63 15.88 -2.75 -5.97
CA ASP A 63 17.15 -2.20 -5.52
C ASP A 63 17.02 -1.70 -4.09
N ALA A 64 17.84 -2.26 -3.20
CA ALA A 64 17.83 -1.93 -1.79
C ALA A 64 18.29 -0.49 -1.46
N SER A 65 18.95 0.19 -2.39
CA SER A 65 19.40 1.58 -2.26
C SER A 65 18.33 2.62 -2.66
N GLU A 66 17.34 2.22 -3.46
CA GLU A 66 16.29 3.10 -3.98
C GLU A 66 15.38 3.74 -2.92
N PRO A 67 15.03 3.10 -1.78
CA PRO A 67 14.14 3.69 -0.80
C PRO A 67 14.60 5.04 -0.25
N ASP A 68 15.87 5.24 0.08
CA ASP A 68 16.37 6.51 0.59
C ASP A 68 16.30 7.60 -0.51
N SER A 69 16.76 7.29 -1.73
CA SER A 69 16.71 8.19 -2.88
C SER A 69 15.27 8.58 -3.26
N LEU A 70 14.34 7.63 -3.19
CA LEU A 70 12.92 7.88 -3.45
C LEU A 70 12.31 8.87 -2.45
N ILE A 71 12.60 8.69 -1.16
CA ILE A 71 12.10 9.62 -0.12
C ILE A 71 12.66 11.03 -0.35
N GLU A 72 13.95 11.17 -0.65
CA GLU A 72 14.56 12.48 -0.95
C GLU A 72 13.92 13.12 -2.19
N ALA A 73 13.72 12.36 -3.27
CA ALA A 73 13.08 12.85 -4.49
C ALA A 73 11.62 13.28 -4.24
N ALA A 74 10.86 12.47 -3.50
CA ALA A 74 9.48 12.77 -3.15
C ALA A 74 9.35 14.02 -2.27
N GLU A 75 10.20 14.16 -1.24
CA GLU A 75 10.20 15.35 -0.38
C GLU A 75 10.65 16.61 -1.13
N LYS A 76 11.56 16.48 -2.08
CA LYS A 76 11.99 17.60 -2.95
C LYS A 76 10.85 18.06 -3.87
N ALA A 77 10.04 17.14 -4.38
CA ALA A 77 8.98 17.44 -5.33
C ALA A 77 7.67 17.89 -4.65
N ALA A 78 7.24 17.16 -3.61
CA ALA A 78 5.93 17.34 -2.97
C ALA A 78 6.00 18.07 -1.61
N GLY A 79 7.18 18.30 -1.07
CA GLY A 79 7.38 18.81 0.29
C GLY A 79 7.50 17.70 1.34
N PRO A 80 7.67 18.07 2.62
CA PRO A 80 7.90 17.12 3.71
C PRO A 80 6.76 16.08 3.82
N LEU A 81 7.08 14.80 3.65
CA LEU A 81 6.09 13.72 3.60
C LEU A 81 5.31 13.59 4.90
N ALA A 82 4.02 13.88 4.84
CA ALA A 82 3.05 13.67 5.93
C ALA A 82 2.43 12.25 5.88
N VAL A 83 2.33 11.67 4.69
CA VAL A 83 1.71 10.34 4.46
C VAL A 83 2.66 9.47 3.64
N LEU A 84 2.86 8.23 4.07
CA LEU A 84 3.52 7.18 3.30
C LEU A 84 2.56 6.02 3.10
N VAL A 85 2.28 5.66 1.83
CA VAL A 85 1.48 4.48 1.47
C VAL A 85 2.38 3.45 0.78
N ASN A 86 2.69 2.37 1.50
CA ASN A 86 3.40 1.22 0.99
C ASN A 86 2.40 0.28 0.31
N ASN A 87 2.20 0.48 -1.00
CA ASN A 87 1.27 -0.32 -1.81
C ASN A 87 1.98 -1.16 -2.88
N ALA A 88 3.22 -0.84 -3.23
CA ALA A 88 3.99 -1.68 -4.14
C ALA A 88 4.08 -3.12 -3.62
N GLY A 89 3.91 -4.08 -4.51
CA GLY A 89 3.97 -5.50 -4.19
C GLY A 89 4.00 -6.36 -5.44
N MET A 90 4.39 -7.61 -5.26
CA MET A 90 4.44 -8.61 -6.32
C MET A 90 4.10 -10.00 -5.78
N THR A 91 3.71 -10.90 -6.68
CA THR A 91 3.57 -12.33 -6.37
C THR A 91 4.51 -13.17 -7.23
N ARG A 92 4.92 -14.32 -6.69
CA ARG A 92 5.62 -15.40 -7.38
C ARG A 92 5.01 -16.70 -6.89
N ASP A 93 3.87 -17.05 -7.49
CA ASP A 93 3.04 -18.15 -7.03
C ASP A 93 3.63 -19.49 -7.46
N MET A 94 3.92 -20.36 -6.50
CA MET A 94 4.44 -21.71 -6.71
C MET A 94 4.16 -22.56 -5.45
N LEU A 95 3.78 -23.84 -5.65
CA LEU A 95 3.68 -24.79 -4.54
C LEU A 95 5.02 -24.92 -3.81
N ALA A 96 4.99 -25.04 -2.50
CA ALA A 96 6.19 -24.98 -1.63
C ALA A 96 7.30 -25.94 -2.07
N LEU A 97 6.96 -27.16 -2.50
CA LEU A 97 7.95 -28.15 -2.97
C LEU A 97 8.75 -27.69 -4.22
N ARG A 98 8.19 -26.76 -5.01
CA ARG A 98 8.78 -26.27 -6.27
C ARG A 98 9.17 -24.80 -6.21
N MET A 99 8.88 -24.11 -5.10
CA MET A 99 9.22 -22.70 -4.93
C MET A 99 10.74 -22.58 -4.82
N ARG A 100 11.33 -21.74 -5.66
CA ARG A 100 12.77 -21.48 -5.64
C ARG A 100 13.08 -20.41 -4.60
N ASP A 101 14.27 -20.48 -4.01
CA ASP A 101 14.72 -19.51 -3.01
C ASP A 101 14.74 -18.07 -3.57
N GLU A 102 15.05 -17.90 -4.86
CA GLU A 102 15.05 -16.60 -5.51
C GLU A 102 13.62 -16.01 -5.61
N ASP A 103 12.61 -16.85 -5.89
CA ASP A 103 11.21 -16.41 -5.96
C ASP A 103 10.66 -16.07 -4.56
N TRP A 104 11.08 -16.85 -3.55
CA TRP A 104 10.81 -16.57 -2.14
C TRP A 104 11.39 -15.21 -1.74
N GLN A 105 12.70 -15.02 -1.95
CA GLN A 105 13.41 -13.82 -1.53
C GLN A 105 12.91 -12.57 -2.27
N ALA A 106 12.66 -12.66 -3.58
CA ALA A 106 12.14 -11.54 -4.36
C ALA A 106 10.81 -10.98 -3.82
N VAL A 107 9.90 -11.86 -3.37
CA VAL A 107 8.64 -11.43 -2.77
C VAL A 107 8.87 -10.78 -1.40
N LEU A 108 9.70 -11.38 -0.54
CA LEU A 108 10.04 -10.79 0.76
C LEU A 108 10.73 -9.42 0.60
N ASP A 109 11.60 -9.27 -0.39
CA ASP A 109 12.30 -8.00 -0.61
C ASP A 109 11.36 -6.86 -0.97
N ILE A 110 10.39 -7.10 -1.86
CA ILE A 110 9.45 -6.08 -2.32
C ILE A 110 8.30 -5.87 -1.32
N ASP A 111 7.72 -6.94 -0.79
CA ASP A 111 6.46 -6.86 -0.05
C ASP A 111 6.67 -6.66 1.46
N LEU A 112 7.90 -6.79 1.97
CA LEU A 112 8.23 -6.62 3.39
C LEU A 112 9.46 -5.74 3.61
N SER A 113 10.62 -6.07 2.99
CA SER A 113 11.87 -5.36 3.26
C SER A 113 11.87 -3.93 2.68
N ALA A 114 11.33 -3.72 1.47
CA ALA A 114 11.23 -2.40 0.88
C ALA A 114 10.31 -1.46 1.69
N PRO A 115 9.07 -1.86 2.11
CA PRO A 115 8.28 -1.10 3.08
C PRO A 115 9.04 -0.71 4.34
N PHE A 116 9.80 -1.63 4.96
CA PHE A 116 10.61 -1.33 6.12
C PHE A 116 11.65 -0.22 5.84
N ARG A 117 12.37 -0.33 4.71
CA ARG A 117 13.39 0.66 4.32
C ARG A 117 12.76 2.04 4.07
N LEU A 118 11.62 2.09 3.35
CA LEU A 118 10.86 3.33 3.10
C LEU A 118 10.38 3.97 4.41
N ILE A 119 9.83 3.18 5.32
CA ILE A 119 9.38 3.65 6.63
C ILE A 119 10.57 4.24 7.39
N ARG A 120 11.69 3.52 7.48
CA ARG A 120 12.89 3.97 8.18
C ARG A 120 13.43 5.29 7.63
N ALA A 121 13.45 5.47 6.32
CA ALA A 121 13.88 6.72 5.67
C ALA A 121 12.93 7.88 5.99
N THR A 122 11.60 7.65 5.88
CA THR A 122 10.57 8.66 6.12
C THR A 122 10.47 9.06 7.59
N LEU A 123 10.67 8.13 8.52
CA LEU A 123 10.56 8.39 9.96
C LEU A 123 11.49 9.49 10.46
N ARG A 124 12.66 9.70 9.86
CA ARG A 124 13.58 10.79 10.24
C ARG A 124 12.91 12.17 10.17
N GLY A 125 12.14 12.41 9.11
CA GLY A 125 11.38 13.64 8.94
C GLY A 125 10.15 13.69 9.84
N MET A 126 9.35 12.63 9.91
CA MET A 126 8.13 12.56 10.70
C MET A 126 8.39 12.71 12.20
N LEU A 127 9.45 12.09 12.74
CA LEU A 127 9.85 12.22 14.16
C LEU A 127 10.19 13.65 14.54
N ARG A 128 10.89 14.39 13.67
CA ARG A 128 11.22 15.82 13.90
C ARG A 128 9.98 16.68 13.94
N ARG A 129 9.01 16.42 13.03
CA ARG A 129 7.75 17.18 12.96
C ARG A 129 6.72 16.71 13.98
N ARG A 130 6.93 15.56 14.62
CA ARG A 130 5.99 14.90 15.53
C ARG A 130 4.60 14.70 14.90
N ALA A 131 4.59 14.34 13.63
CA ALA A 131 3.39 14.08 12.84
C ALA A 131 3.72 13.17 11.66
N GLY A 132 2.87 12.20 11.39
CA GLY A 132 2.98 11.30 10.24
C GLY A 132 1.89 10.25 10.21
N ARG A 133 1.61 9.74 8.99
CA ARG A 133 0.68 8.64 8.72
C ARG A 133 1.38 7.63 7.82
N ILE A 134 1.51 6.41 8.29
CA ILE A 134 2.11 5.31 7.53
C ILE A 134 1.05 4.25 7.34
N ILE A 135 0.74 3.92 6.09
CA ILE A 135 -0.29 2.96 5.71
C ILE A 135 0.36 1.87 4.85
N ASN A 136 0.31 0.65 5.33
CA ASN A 136 0.84 -0.53 4.65
C ASN A 136 -0.31 -1.32 4.01
N ILE A 137 -0.22 -1.61 2.72
CA ILE A 137 -1.21 -2.43 2.02
C ILE A 137 -0.78 -3.90 2.12
N SER A 138 -1.49 -4.63 2.97
CA SER A 138 -1.34 -6.08 3.13
C SER A 138 -2.27 -6.84 2.16
N SER A 139 -2.76 -7.98 2.56
CA SER A 139 -3.73 -8.82 1.85
C SER A 139 -4.42 -9.74 2.84
N ILE A 140 -5.65 -10.14 2.53
CA ILE A 140 -6.34 -11.23 3.23
C ILE A 140 -5.47 -12.50 3.30
N VAL A 141 -4.67 -12.75 2.26
CA VAL A 141 -3.77 -13.92 2.18
C VAL A 141 -2.74 -13.95 3.32
N GLY A 142 -2.34 -12.77 3.84
CA GLY A 142 -1.46 -12.69 5.01
C GLY A 142 -2.10 -13.22 6.30
N ALA A 143 -3.44 -13.28 6.36
CA ALA A 143 -4.19 -13.77 7.51
C ALA A 143 -4.70 -15.21 7.31
N THR A 144 -5.21 -15.53 6.09
CA THR A 144 -5.83 -16.82 5.79
C THR A 144 -4.88 -17.84 5.18
N GLY A 145 -3.76 -17.39 4.61
CA GLY A 145 -2.95 -18.18 3.71
C GLY A 145 -3.65 -18.42 2.35
N ASN A 146 -2.87 -18.87 1.37
CA ASN A 146 -3.40 -19.37 0.10
C ASN A 146 -2.43 -20.39 -0.49
N PRO A 147 -2.88 -21.56 -0.95
CA PRO A 147 -2.00 -22.54 -1.61
C PRO A 147 -1.19 -21.91 -2.76
N GLY A 148 0.12 -22.19 -2.79
CA GLY A 148 1.01 -21.63 -3.79
C GLY A 148 1.56 -20.23 -3.49
N GLN A 149 1.16 -19.60 -2.39
CA GLN A 149 1.57 -18.24 -2.01
C GLN A 149 2.27 -18.18 -0.64
N ALA A 150 3.05 -19.18 -0.30
CA ALA A 150 3.74 -19.22 1.00
C ALA A 150 4.64 -17.98 1.23
N ASN A 151 5.40 -17.54 0.21
CA ASN A 151 6.22 -16.34 0.22
C ASN A 151 5.38 -15.06 0.43
N TYR A 152 4.31 -14.91 -0.35
CA TYR A 152 3.43 -13.74 -0.30
C TYR A 152 2.66 -13.67 1.04
N ALA A 153 2.13 -14.81 1.51
CA ALA A 153 1.48 -14.92 2.80
C ALA A 153 2.42 -14.53 3.95
N ALA A 154 3.66 -15.05 3.92
CA ALA A 154 4.69 -14.71 4.91
C ALA A 154 5.03 -13.22 4.91
N ALA A 155 5.23 -12.60 3.71
CA ALA A 155 5.51 -11.18 3.59
C ALA A 155 4.36 -10.31 4.11
N LYS A 156 3.11 -10.63 3.73
CA LYS A 156 1.94 -9.84 4.12
C LYS A 156 1.57 -10.03 5.60
N ALA A 157 1.80 -11.19 6.18
CA ALA A 157 1.69 -11.43 7.62
C ALA A 157 2.81 -10.70 8.40
N GLY A 158 4.05 -10.77 7.90
CA GLY A 158 5.19 -10.04 8.47
C GLY A 158 4.97 -8.52 8.47
N LEU A 159 4.35 -7.98 7.42
CA LEU A 159 4.00 -6.56 7.33
C LEU A 159 3.02 -6.13 8.44
N VAL A 160 2.07 -6.98 8.80
CA VAL A 160 1.15 -6.73 9.93
C VAL A 160 1.91 -6.73 11.26
N GLY A 161 2.79 -7.72 11.49
CA GLY A 161 3.63 -7.78 12.70
C GLY A 161 4.56 -6.57 12.83
N MET A 162 5.24 -6.21 11.73
CA MET A 162 6.10 -5.02 11.67
C MET A 162 5.32 -3.73 11.97
N THR A 163 4.11 -3.59 11.42
CA THR A 163 3.24 -2.44 11.67
C THR A 163 2.95 -2.26 13.16
N LYS A 164 2.62 -3.34 13.87
CA LYS A 164 2.32 -3.30 15.32
C LYS A 164 3.53 -2.86 16.14
N ALA A 165 4.71 -3.36 15.82
CA ALA A 165 5.95 -2.99 16.50
C ALA A 165 6.27 -1.51 16.29
N LEU A 166 6.27 -1.05 15.04
CA LEU A 166 6.54 0.35 14.70
C LEU A 166 5.50 1.31 15.29
N ALA A 167 4.22 0.92 15.30
CA ALA A 167 3.16 1.71 15.91
C ALA A 167 3.48 2.02 17.39
N GLN A 168 3.95 1.03 18.17
CA GLN A 168 4.34 1.22 19.56
C GLN A 168 5.56 2.14 19.70
N GLU A 169 6.55 2.02 18.80
CA GLU A 169 7.78 2.83 18.86
C GLU A 169 7.50 4.32 18.63
N VAL A 170 6.56 4.66 17.71
CA VAL A 170 6.42 6.03 17.21
C VAL A 170 5.15 6.75 17.67
N ALA A 171 4.21 6.06 18.36
CA ALA A 171 2.93 6.63 18.78
C ALA A 171 3.12 7.90 19.65
N SER A 172 4.10 7.91 20.56
CA SER A 172 4.40 9.06 21.44
C SER A 172 4.89 10.30 20.65
N ARG A 173 5.15 10.13 19.36
CA ARG A 173 5.57 11.19 18.43
C ARG A 173 4.44 11.65 17.51
N GLY A 174 3.19 11.28 17.79
CA GLY A 174 2.05 11.67 16.95
C GLY A 174 2.04 11.02 15.56
N ILE A 175 2.77 9.92 15.39
CA ILE A 175 2.84 9.15 14.14
C ILE A 175 1.99 7.90 14.30
N THR A 176 1.11 7.62 13.33
CA THR A 176 0.34 6.38 13.29
C THR A 176 0.87 5.45 12.20
N VAL A 177 0.86 4.15 12.47
CA VAL A 177 1.25 3.11 11.53
C VAL A 177 0.14 2.07 11.48
N ASN A 178 -0.51 1.91 10.32
CA ASN A 178 -1.66 1.02 10.17
C ASN A 178 -1.56 0.16 8.91
N VAL A 179 -2.38 -0.87 8.85
CA VAL A 179 -2.53 -1.77 7.70
C VAL A 179 -3.92 -1.63 7.10
N VAL A 180 -4.00 -1.61 5.79
CA VAL A 180 -5.21 -1.96 5.04
C VAL A 180 -5.01 -3.34 4.45
N SER A 181 -5.95 -4.26 4.68
CA SER A 181 -5.89 -5.65 4.22
C SER A 181 -7.03 -5.91 3.22
N PRO A 182 -6.79 -5.74 1.91
CA PRO A 182 -7.79 -6.01 0.89
C PRO A 182 -8.08 -7.51 0.75
N GLY A 183 -9.31 -7.82 0.33
CA GLY A 183 -9.69 -9.11 -0.23
C GLY A 183 -9.40 -9.18 -1.73
N PHE A 184 -10.27 -9.86 -2.47
CA PHE A 184 -10.20 -9.89 -3.93
C PHE A 184 -10.75 -8.58 -4.52
N ILE A 185 -9.85 -7.82 -5.14
CA ILE A 185 -10.14 -6.50 -5.75
C ILE A 185 -10.14 -6.64 -7.27
N ALA A 186 -11.15 -6.07 -7.92
CA ALA A 186 -11.23 -5.99 -9.37
C ALA A 186 -10.07 -5.13 -9.91
N THR A 187 -9.22 -5.73 -10.71
CA THR A 187 -8.05 -5.09 -11.32
C THR A 187 -7.88 -5.66 -12.72
N PRO A 188 -7.07 -5.08 -13.61
CA PRO A 188 -6.78 -5.66 -14.92
C PRO A 188 -6.28 -7.11 -14.88
N MET A 189 -5.77 -7.57 -13.73
CA MET A 189 -5.38 -8.96 -13.53
C MET A 189 -6.61 -9.87 -13.38
N THR A 190 -7.65 -9.44 -12.66
CA THR A 190 -8.91 -10.19 -12.49
C THR A 190 -9.80 -10.12 -13.73
N ASP A 191 -9.59 -9.16 -14.62
CA ASP A 191 -10.33 -9.03 -15.87
C ASP A 191 -10.05 -10.18 -16.85
N ARG A 192 -8.91 -10.87 -16.67
CA ARG A 192 -8.53 -12.06 -17.46
C ARG A 192 -9.21 -13.35 -17.00
N LEU A 193 -9.93 -13.32 -15.88
CA LEU A 193 -10.64 -14.49 -15.35
C LEU A 193 -11.88 -14.75 -16.20
N SER A 194 -12.18 -16.03 -16.42
CA SER A 194 -13.46 -16.44 -17.03
C SER A 194 -14.64 -16.08 -16.13
N GLU A 195 -15.82 -15.97 -16.73
CA GLU A 195 -17.05 -15.67 -15.98
C GLU A 195 -17.30 -16.69 -14.86
N ALA A 196 -17.09 -18.00 -15.12
CA ALA A 196 -17.21 -19.05 -14.12
C ALA A 196 -16.22 -18.86 -12.95
N GLN A 197 -14.98 -18.41 -13.23
CA GLN A 197 -14.01 -18.12 -12.18
C GLN A 197 -14.41 -16.88 -11.38
N ARG A 198 -14.92 -15.84 -12.03
CA ARG A 198 -15.43 -14.63 -11.36
C ARG A 198 -16.60 -14.96 -10.44
N THR A 199 -17.58 -15.74 -10.93
CA THR A 199 -18.73 -16.18 -10.14
C THR A 199 -18.26 -16.94 -8.90
N LYS A 200 -17.38 -17.93 -9.07
CA LYS A 200 -16.83 -18.71 -7.95
C LYS A 200 -16.12 -17.83 -6.90
N LEU A 201 -15.40 -16.80 -7.33
CA LEU A 201 -14.76 -15.84 -6.42
C LEU A 201 -15.81 -14.99 -5.71
N SER A 202 -16.80 -14.48 -6.43
CA SER A 202 -17.88 -13.67 -5.85
C SER A 202 -18.71 -14.45 -4.83
N ASP A 203 -18.98 -15.72 -5.10
CA ASP A 203 -19.73 -16.62 -4.19
C ASP A 203 -18.97 -16.87 -2.87
N ALA A 204 -17.64 -16.79 -2.90
CA ALA A 204 -16.80 -16.90 -1.70
C ALA A 204 -16.72 -15.61 -0.87
N ILE A 205 -17.27 -14.50 -1.37
CA ILE A 205 -17.28 -13.20 -0.69
C ILE A 205 -18.66 -12.97 -0.09
N PRO A 206 -18.83 -12.80 1.23
CA PRO A 206 -20.15 -12.57 1.84
C PRO A 206 -20.94 -11.40 1.24
N LEU A 207 -20.27 -10.32 0.80
CA LEU A 207 -20.94 -9.22 0.07
C LEU A 207 -21.28 -9.53 -1.39
N GLY A 208 -20.99 -10.73 -1.90
CA GLY A 208 -21.39 -11.23 -3.22
C GLY A 208 -20.76 -10.53 -4.41
N ARG A 209 -19.69 -9.74 -4.22
CA ARG A 209 -18.98 -9.03 -5.28
C ARG A 209 -17.49 -8.92 -5.00
N LEU A 210 -16.70 -8.80 -6.04
CA LEU A 210 -15.32 -8.32 -5.90
C LEU A 210 -15.31 -6.89 -5.36
N GLY A 211 -14.33 -6.57 -4.52
CA GLY A 211 -14.05 -5.19 -4.13
C GLY A 211 -13.57 -4.37 -5.33
N GLN A 212 -13.77 -3.05 -5.27
CA GLN A 212 -13.20 -2.12 -6.25
C GLN A 212 -11.93 -1.48 -5.66
N PRO A 213 -10.99 -1.02 -6.48
CA PRO A 213 -9.84 -0.24 -5.99
C PRO A 213 -10.25 0.94 -5.09
N ASP A 214 -11.40 1.55 -5.37
CA ASP A 214 -11.95 2.66 -4.58
C ASP A 214 -12.40 2.23 -3.18
N ASP A 215 -12.84 0.98 -2.97
CA ASP A 215 -13.15 0.46 -1.64
C ASP A 215 -11.89 0.49 -0.74
N VAL A 216 -10.71 0.17 -1.32
CA VAL A 216 -9.42 0.24 -0.63
C VAL A 216 -8.96 1.67 -0.44
N ALA A 217 -9.10 2.50 -1.48
CA ALA A 217 -8.68 3.89 -1.47
C ALA A 217 -9.41 4.72 -0.40
N ALA A 218 -10.70 4.47 -0.18
CA ALA A 218 -11.49 5.11 0.87
C ALA A 218 -10.95 4.80 2.27
N ALA A 219 -10.56 3.55 2.52
CA ALA A 219 -9.93 3.13 3.78
C ALA A 219 -8.58 3.82 4.01
N VAL A 220 -7.78 3.96 2.94
CA VAL A 220 -6.49 4.66 2.99
C VAL A 220 -6.70 6.15 3.25
N ALA A 221 -7.67 6.80 2.59
CA ALA A 221 -7.98 8.22 2.81
C ALA A 221 -8.38 8.49 4.27
N TYR A 222 -9.20 7.61 4.87
CA TYR A 222 -9.52 7.68 6.30
C TYR A 222 -8.26 7.58 7.16
N LEU A 223 -7.42 6.55 6.98
CA LEU A 223 -6.22 6.35 7.81
C LEU A 223 -5.15 7.44 7.61
N ALA A 224 -5.15 8.13 6.46
CA ALA A 224 -4.26 9.26 6.18
C ALA A 224 -4.71 10.56 6.83
N SER A 225 -5.97 10.66 7.23
CA SER A 225 -6.60 11.87 7.74
C SER A 225 -6.31 12.13 9.23
N ASP A 226 -6.71 13.31 9.71
CA ASP A 226 -6.58 13.67 11.12
C ASP A 226 -7.63 12.95 11.98
N GLU A 227 -8.77 12.57 11.37
CA GLU A 227 -9.83 11.82 12.03
C GLU A 227 -9.38 10.42 12.46
N ALA A 228 -8.36 9.85 11.80
CA ALA A 228 -7.73 8.59 12.22
C ALA A 228 -6.59 8.76 13.22
N GLY A 229 -6.42 9.95 13.81
CA GLY A 229 -5.30 10.25 14.73
C GLY A 229 -5.25 9.38 15.99
N TRP A 230 -6.34 8.68 16.34
CA TRP A 230 -6.42 7.74 17.48
C TRP A 230 -6.37 6.27 17.05
N VAL A 231 -6.07 6.00 15.75
CA VAL A 231 -5.96 4.65 15.19
C VAL A 231 -4.51 4.38 14.85
N THR A 232 -3.87 3.45 15.57
CA THR A 232 -2.50 3.01 15.30
C THR A 232 -2.32 1.53 15.63
N GLY A 233 -1.48 0.82 14.87
CA GLY A 233 -1.27 -0.62 14.99
C GLY A 233 -2.45 -1.48 14.51
N ALA A 234 -3.47 -0.87 13.94
CA ALA A 234 -4.68 -1.53 13.48
C ALA A 234 -4.50 -2.16 12.09
N THR A 235 -5.27 -3.23 11.84
CA THR A 235 -5.49 -3.79 10.51
C THR A 235 -6.94 -3.55 10.12
N LEU A 236 -7.15 -2.69 9.12
CA LEU A 236 -8.47 -2.43 8.56
C LEU A 236 -8.73 -3.40 7.40
N HIS A 237 -9.61 -4.37 7.63
CA HIS A 237 -9.97 -5.38 6.64
C HIS A 237 -10.97 -4.80 5.64
N VAL A 238 -10.62 -4.80 4.34
CA VAL A 238 -11.44 -4.34 3.22
C VAL A 238 -11.62 -5.51 2.26
N ASN A 239 -12.39 -6.51 2.69
CA ASN A 239 -12.43 -7.82 2.04
C ASN A 239 -13.84 -8.40 1.82
N GLY A 240 -14.88 -7.57 1.98
CA GLY A 240 -16.26 -8.00 1.78
C GLY A 240 -16.75 -9.09 2.74
N GLY A 241 -16.08 -9.25 3.89
CA GLY A 241 -16.42 -10.27 4.88
C GLY A 241 -15.70 -11.61 4.69
N MET A 242 -14.78 -11.74 3.73
CA MET A 242 -14.04 -12.99 3.49
C MET A 242 -13.21 -13.45 4.70
N ALA A 243 -12.75 -12.53 5.52
CA ALA A 243 -12.11 -12.81 6.80
C ALA A 243 -12.53 -11.75 7.84
N MET A 244 -13.09 -12.21 8.94
CA MET A 244 -13.57 -11.40 10.06
C MET A 244 -12.64 -11.67 11.25
N LEU A 245 -11.54 -10.86 11.37
CA LEU A 245 -10.42 -11.06 12.30
C LEU A 245 -10.28 -9.90 13.27
#